data_b936af8c50e63d44c5932c577a2f05b7
#
_entry.id   b936af8c50e63d44c5932c577a2f05b7
#
_cell.length_a   1.000
_cell.length_b   1.000
_cell.length_c   1.000
_cell.angle_alpha   90.00
_cell.angle_beta   90.00
_cell.angle_gamma   90.00
#
_symmetry.space_group_name_H-M   'P 1'
#
loop_
_entity.id
_entity.type
_entity.pdbx_description
1 polymer ?
#
loop_
_entity_poly.entity_id
_entity_poly.type
_entity_poly.pdbx_seq_one_letter_code
_entity_poly.pdbx_strand_id
1 'polypeptide(L)'
;SFATLVKRTKRRFLVVLPSDHETEEFSQDLALTGVDLLSFPSWFGAPYRAIPLYSRMFTERASALARLAEGDFEIATVSARTLAIPVPPPEYIKNHILPLKIGADFEPTLISSKLAELGYLRVPSVSLPGEFAVRGEVLDIYMPGYEYAVRIHFDCDRIERIIRFDPETQTGRDKLTQVHVRPLKELVWDKTRIYQLQNNATDFMRNDPRFKEIIEILDSEKQMQGEELWFPLAFDKMYNLVDY
;
A
#
# COMPACT_ATOMS: atom_id res chain seq x y z
N SER A 1 24.58 15.80 -13.35
CA SER A 1 23.12 15.70 -13.24
C SER A 1 22.71 15.33 -11.82
N PHE A 2 21.44 15.54 -11.45
CA PHE A 2 20.90 15.18 -10.15
C PHE A 2 21.02 13.67 -9.87
N ALA A 3 20.75 12.82 -10.88
CA ALA A 3 20.95 11.38 -10.78
C ALA A 3 22.40 10.98 -10.43
N THR A 4 23.38 11.73 -10.93
CA THR A 4 24.80 11.51 -10.57
C THR A 4 25.06 11.84 -9.11
N LEU A 5 24.44 12.89 -8.58
CA LEU A 5 24.56 13.25 -7.16
C LEU A 5 23.98 12.14 -6.27
N VAL A 6 22.80 11.62 -6.60
CA VAL A 6 22.13 10.52 -5.87
C VAL A 6 23.05 9.29 -5.81
N LYS A 7 23.53 8.81 -6.96
CA LYS A 7 24.41 7.64 -7.05
C LYS A 7 25.74 7.81 -6.28
N ARG A 8 26.27 9.03 -6.23
CA ARG A 8 27.54 9.32 -5.52
C ARG A 8 27.36 9.42 -4.01
N THR A 9 26.26 10.00 -3.55
CA THR A 9 26.05 10.25 -2.11
C THR A 9 25.49 9.06 -1.37
N LYS A 10 24.87 8.11 -2.07
CA LYS A 10 24.11 6.97 -1.51
C LYS A 10 23.05 7.41 -0.48
N ARG A 11 22.56 8.64 -0.61
CA ARG A 11 21.49 9.19 0.22
C ARG A 11 20.17 9.07 -0.51
N ARG A 12 19.08 8.95 0.23
CA ARG A 12 17.71 9.06 -0.27
C ARG A 12 17.33 10.53 -0.36
N PHE A 13 16.54 10.87 -1.35
CA PHE A 13 16.09 12.23 -1.61
C PHE A 13 14.58 12.28 -1.72
N LEU A 14 13.97 13.24 -1.06
CA LEU A 14 12.59 13.66 -1.30
C LEU A 14 12.64 14.94 -2.12
N VAL A 15 12.09 14.91 -3.33
CA VAL A 15 12.02 16.05 -4.24
C VAL A 15 10.59 16.56 -4.26
N VAL A 16 10.41 17.79 -3.82
CA VAL A 16 9.10 18.45 -3.78
C VAL A 16 9.01 19.40 -4.98
N LEU A 17 7.98 19.24 -5.80
CA LEU A 17 7.73 20.03 -6.99
C LEU A 17 6.45 20.86 -6.83
N PRO A 18 6.32 22.00 -7.56
CA PRO A 18 5.18 22.91 -7.38
C PRO A 18 3.83 22.28 -7.70
N SER A 19 3.77 21.41 -8.72
CA SER A 19 2.53 20.83 -9.22
C SER A 19 2.67 19.33 -9.53
N ASP A 20 1.54 18.64 -9.68
CA ASP A 20 1.49 17.23 -10.06
C ASP A 20 2.04 17.03 -11.49
N HIS A 21 1.77 17.97 -12.40
CA HIS A 21 2.28 17.94 -13.78
C HIS A 21 3.81 17.99 -13.82
N GLU A 22 4.42 18.96 -13.12
CA GLU A 22 5.88 19.06 -13.03
C GLU A 22 6.50 17.84 -12.32
N THR A 23 5.78 17.26 -11.35
CA THR A 23 6.22 16.02 -10.68
C THR A 23 6.26 14.86 -11.67
N GLU A 24 5.26 14.74 -12.53
CA GLU A 24 5.20 13.70 -13.56
C GLU A 24 6.30 13.87 -14.60
N GLU A 25 6.47 15.06 -15.17
CA GLU A 25 7.53 15.36 -16.15
C GLU A 25 8.92 15.07 -15.56
N PHE A 26 9.20 15.58 -14.36
CA PHE A 26 10.48 15.34 -13.68
C PHE A 26 10.73 13.86 -13.39
N SER A 27 9.68 13.13 -13.03
CA SER A 27 9.75 11.70 -12.77
C SER A 27 10.03 10.90 -14.05
N GLN A 28 9.43 11.27 -15.18
CA GLN A 28 9.69 10.65 -16.48
C GLN A 28 11.14 10.88 -16.93
N ASP A 29 11.66 12.09 -16.78
CA ASP A 29 13.05 12.42 -17.11
C ASP A 29 14.04 11.64 -16.23
N LEU A 30 13.75 11.49 -14.93
CA LEU A 30 14.60 10.74 -14.02
C LEU A 30 14.57 9.23 -14.29
N ALA A 31 13.44 8.66 -14.66
CA ALA A 31 13.31 7.23 -14.96
C ALA A 31 14.28 6.78 -16.05
N LEU A 32 14.60 7.66 -17.02
CA LEU A 32 15.58 7.41 -18.07
C LEU A 32 17.02 7.24 -17.55
N THR A 33 17.29 7.66 -16.31
CA THR A 33 18.64 7.59 -15.72
C THR A 33 18.93 6.27 -14.99
N GLY A 34 17.91 5.40 -14.85
CA GLY A 34 18.01 4.11 -14.16
C GLY A 34 18.23 4.23 -12.64
N VAL A 35 17.78 5.32 -12.02
CA VAL A 35 17.68 5.44 -10.55
C VAL A 35 16.39 4.81 -10.06
N ASP A 36 16.39 4.30 -8.83
CA ASP A 36 15.16 3.79 -8.22
C ASP A 36 14.28 4.94 -7.76
N LEU A 37 13.27 5.24 -8.60
CA LEU A 37 12.36 6.36 -8.45
C LEU A 37 11.03 5.91 -7.86
N LEU A 38 10.58 6.61 -6.83
CA LEU A 38 9.26 6.50 -6.25
C LEU A 38 8.47 7.79 -6.50
N SER A 39 7.60 7.82 -7.50
CA SER A 39 6.65 8.91 -7.67
C SER A 39 5.46 8.72 -6.75
N PHE A 40 5.27 9.63 -5.78
CA PHE A 40 4.17 9.52 -4.84
C PHE A 40 2.87 10.08 -5.46
N PRO A 41 1.82 9.25 -5.64
CA PRO A 41 0.61 9.66 -6.33
C PRO A 41 -0.18 10.71 -5.55
N SER A 42 -0.68 11.73 -6.25
CA SER A 42 -1.59 12.69 -5.67
C SER A 42 -3.04 12.18 -5.67
N TRP A 43 -3.85 12.70 -4.75
CA TRP A 43 -5.29 12.50 -4.80
C TRP A 43 -5.88 13.31 -5.96
N PHE A 44 -6.17 12.63 -7.08
CA PHE A 44 -6.89 13.25 -8.19
C PHE A 44 -8.39 13.29 -7.87
N GLY A 45 -8.85 14.38 -7.37
CA GLY A 45 -10.27 14.56 -7.15
C GLY A 45 -10.61 16.02 -6.85
N ALA A 46 -11.71 16.51 -7.40
CA ALA A 46 -12.32 17.70 -6.86
C ALA A 46 -12.69 17.39 -5.40
N PRO A 47 -12.52 18.34 -4.46
CA PRO A 47 -13.03 18.19 -3.11
C PRO A 47 -14.47 17.65 -3.15
N TYR A 48 -14.78 16.68 -2.30
CA TYR A 48 -16.12 16.05 -2.19
C TYR A 48 -16.51 15.10 -3.33
N ARG A 49 -15.62 14.71 -4.23
CA ARG A 49 -15.85 13.55 -5.11
C ARG A 49 -15.21 12.33 -4.49
N ALA A 50 -16.03 11.38 -4.12
CA ALA A 50 -15.58 10.08 -3.65
C ALA A 50 -14.79 9.36 -4.77
N ILE A 51 -13.63 8.80 -4.41
CA ILE A 51 -12.80 8.02 -5.32
C ILE A 51 -13.35 6.60 -5.37
N PRO A 52 -13.44 5.95 -6.55
CA PRO A 52 -13.89 4.58 -6.63
C PRO A 52 -13.02 3.65 -5.75
N LEU A 53 -13.65 2.75 -5.00
CA LEU A 53 -13.03 1.86 -4.02
C LEU A 53 -11.85 1.02 -4.55
N TYR A 54 -11.91 0.65 -5.81
CA TYR A 54 -10.86 -0.12 -6.49
C TYR A 54 -10.00 0.76 -7.41
N SER A 55 -9.90 2.05 -7.09
CA SER A 55 -9.05 2.94 -7.85
C SER A 55 -7.60 2.48 -7.74
N ARG A 56 -6.94 2.34 -8.88
CA ARG A 56 -5.50 2.10 -8.99
C ARG A 56 -4.69 3.08 -8.10
N MET A 57 -5.18 4.28 -7.94
CA MET A 57 -4.56 5.32 -7.11
C MET A 57 -4.47 4.92 -5.63
N PHE A 58 -5.51 4.32 -5.02
CA PHE A 58 -5.46 3.85 -3.64
C PHE A 58 -4.32 2.85 -3.43
N THR A 59 -4.25 1.88 -4.35
CA THR A 59 -3.24 0.83 -4.32
C THR A 59 -1.84 1.38 -4.54
N GLU A 60 -1.67 2.31 -5.47
CA GLU A 60 -0.39 2.96 -5.76
C GLU A 60 0.08 3.80 -4.57
N ARG A 61 -0.81 4.56 -3.93
CA ARG A 61 -0.47 5.34 -2.74
C ARG A 61 -0.08 4.46 -1.56
N ALA A 62 -0.87 3.42 -1.27
CA ALA A 62 -0.55 2.48 -0.20
C ALA A 62 0.81 1.79 -0.42
N SER A 63 1.08 1.34 -1.65
CA SER A 63 2.37 0.76 -2.03
C SER A 63 3.51 1.78 -1.90
N ALA A 64 3.29 3.03 -2.29
CA ALA A 64 4.28 4.09 -2.16
C ALA A 64 4.59 4.42 -0.68
N LEU A 65 3.57 4.49 0.19
CA LEU A 65 3.76 4.66 1.63
C LEU A 65 4.56 3.49 2.24
N ALA A 66 4.27 2.26 1.83
CA ALA A 66 5.01 1.10 2.29
C ALA A 66 6.49 1.17 1.87
N ARG A 67 6.78 1.52 0.61
CA ARG A 67 8.14 1.74 0.12
C ARG A 67 8.88 2.84 0.87
N LEU A 68 8.20 3.97 1.13
CA LEU A 68 8.75 5.04 1.96
C LEU A 68 9.08 4.55 3.37
N ALA A 69 8.16 3.85 4.02
CA ALA A 69 8.32 3.33 5.37
C ALA A 69 9.48 2.32 5.47
N GLU A 70 9.69 1.48 4.44
CA GLU A 70 10.83 0.56 4.35
C GLU A 70 12.14 1.26 3.95
N GLY A 71 12.06 2.48 3.40
CA GLY A 71 13.19 3.16 2.79
C GLY A 71 13.66 2.50 1.48
N ASP A 72 12.75 1.87 0.77
CA ASP A 72 12.97 1.16 -0.49
C ASP A 72 12.82 2.11 -1.69
N PHE A 73 13.75 3.07 -1.80
CA PHE A 73 13.84 4.04 -2.90
C PHE A 73 15.17 4.81 -2.84
N GLU A 74 15.62 5.33 -3.96
CA GLU A 74 16.72 6.30 -4.04
C GLU A 74 16.19 7.73 -4.08
N ILE A 75 15.15 7.98 -4.87
CA ILE A 75 14.49 9.27 -5.02
C ILE A 75 12.99 9.08 -4.85
N ALA A 76 12.36 9.89 -4.00
CA ALA A 76 10.91 10.06 -3.96
C ALA A 76 10.55 11.44 -4.53
N THR A 77 9.55 11.50 -5.40
CA THR A 77 9.02 12.75 -5.97
C THR A 77 7.59 12.96 -5.49
N VAL A 78 7.25 14.19 -5.16
CA VAL A 78 5.91 14.57 -4.69
C VAL A 78 5.60 16.02 -5.04
N SER A 79 4.34 16.35 -5.33
CA SER A 79 3.92 17.74 -5.44
C SER A 79 3.77 18.40 -4.07
N ALA A 80 3.97 19.72 -4.01
CA ALA A 80 3.79 20.49 -2.77
C ALA A 80 2.37 20.33 -2.20
N ARG A 81 1.36 20.23 -3.07
CA ARG A 81 -0.02 19.97 -2.69
C ARG A 81 -0.17 18.60 -2.03
N THR A 82 0.39 17.57 -2.61
CA THR A 82 0.31 16.19 -2.11
C THR A 82 1.11 16.02 -0.82
N LEU A 83 2.24 16.70 -0.67
CA LEU A 83 3.03 16.72 0.56
C LEU A 83 2.22 17.24 1.76
N ALA A 84 1.31 18.19 1.53
CA ALA A 84 0.47 18.75 2.59
C ALA A 84 -0.69 17.83 3.02
N ILE A 85 -0.95 16.74 2.28
CA ILE A 85 -2.03 15.80 2.60
C ILE A 85 -1.58 14.89 3.74
N PRO A 86 -2.43 14.74 4.78
CA PRO A 86 -2.14 13.83 5.88
C PRO A 86 -2.04 12.37 5.42
N VAL A 87 -1.11 11.65 6.04
CA VAL A 87 -0.89 10.21 5.81
C VAL A 87 -0.85 9.46 7.15
N PRO A 88 -1.11 8.14 7.17
CA PRO A 88 -0.96 7.32 8.37
C PRO A 88 0.47 7.40 8.95
N PRO A 89 0.66 7.09 10.23
CA PRO A 89 1.99 7.04 10.83
C PRO A 89 2.91 6.02 10.14
N PRO A 90 4.22 6.30 9.96
CA PRO A 90 5.17 5.35 9.35
C PRO A 90 5.17 3.97 10.03
N GLU A 91 5.12 3.94 11.36
CA GLU A 91 5.08 2.68 12.11
C GLU A 91 3.78 1.88 11.89
N TYR A 92 2.65 2.57 11.67
CA TYR A 92 1.41 1.91 11.30
C TYR A 92 1.56 1.18 9.96
N ILE A 93 2.12 1.84 8.96
CA ILE A 93 2.35 1.23 7.63
C ILE A 93 3.32 0.06 7.74
N LYS A 94 4.45 0.19 8.46
CA LYS A 94 5.42 -0.90 8.66
C LYS A 94 4.78 -2.14 9.28
N ASN A 95 3.90 -1.96 10.26
CA ASN A 95 3.21 -3.06 10.93
C ASN A 95 2.20 -3.79 10.02
N HIS A 96 1.82 -3.18 8.90
CA HIS A 96 0.95 -3.80 7.90
C HIS A 96 1.71 -4.39 6.71
N ILE A 97 3.04 -4.32 6.69
CA ILE A 97 3.87 -5.04 5.72
C ILE A 97 4.06 -6.47 6.23
N LEU A 98 3.70 -7.45 5.41
CA LEU A 98 3.83 -8.87 5.77
C LEU A 98 5.13 -9.45 5.18
N PRO A 99 6.18 -9.67 5.99
CA PRO A 99 7.40 -10.28 5.52
C PRO A 99 7.22 -11.81 5.44
N LEU A 100 7.38 -12.37 4.24
CA LEU A 100 7.37 -13.82 4.01
C LEU A 100 8.77 -14.27 3.63
N LYS A 101 9.36 -15.17 4.40
CA LYS A 101 10.75 -15.62 4.25
C LYS A 101 10.80 -17.14 4.28
N ILE A 102 11.68 -17.73 3.46
CA ILE A 102 11.95 -19.18 3.50
C ILE A 102 12.33 -19.60 4.92
N GLY A 103 11.71 -20.67 5.38
CA GLY A 103 11.90 -21.23 6.71
C GLY A 103 11.05 -20.60 7.82
N ALA A 104 10.28 -19.55 7.53
CA ALA A 104 9.32 -19.00 8.47
C ALA A 104 8.06 -19.89 8.55
N ASP A 105 7.50 -19.98 9.76
CA ASP A 105 6.26 -20.72 10.00
C ASP A 105 5.06 -19.76 9.83
N PHE A 106 4.14 -20.13 8.94
CA PHE A 106 2.92 -19.38 8.66
C PHE A 106 1.79 -20.33 8.32
N GLU A 107 0.74 -20.30 9.10
CA GLU A 107 -0.48 -21.04 8.78
C GLU A 107 -1.14 -20.44 7.51
N PRO A 108 -1.35 -21.24 6.44
CA PRO A 108 -1.90 -20.72 5.16
C PRO A 108 -3.28 -20.05 5.29
N THR A 109 -4.10 -20.49 6.24
CA THR A 109 -5.42 -19.88 6.52
C THR A 109 -5.30 -18.48 7.12
N LEU A 110 -4.35 -18.27 8.03
CA LEU A 110 -4.07 -16.96 8.62
C LEU A 110 -3.51 -15.98 7.58
N ILE A 111 -2.66 -16.46 6.68
CA ILE A 111 -2.16 -15.62 5.57
C ILE A 111 -3.29 -15.14 4.69
N SER A 112 -4.25 -16.01 4.36
CA SER A 112 -5.40 -15.66 3.52
C SER A 112 -6.24 -14.56 4.13
N SER A 113 -6.52 -14.65 5.44
CA SER A 113 -7.26 -13.62 6.18
C SER A 113 -6.48 -12.31 6.19
N LYS A 114 -5.17 -12.38 6.47
CA LYS A 114 -4.30 -11.21 6.49
C LYS A 114 -4.22 -10.50 5.14
N LEU A 115 -4.13 -11.26 4.03
CA LEU A 115 -4.13 -10.70 2.68
C LEU A 115 -5.46 -9.99 2.36
N ALA A 116 -6.59 -10.58 2.76
CA ALA A 116 -7.89 -9.94 2.59
C ALA A 116 -8.00 -8.62 3.40
N GLU A 117 -7.52 -8.59 4.65
CA GLU A 117 -7.42 -7.37 5.47
C GLU A 117 -6.57 -6.30 4.78
N LEU A 118 -5.42 -6.69 4.19
CA LEU A 118 -4.54 -5.80 3.45
C LEU A 118 -5.13 -5.30 2.12
N GLY A 119 -6.30 -5.81 1.72
CA GLY A 119 -7.04 -5.38 0.54
C GLY A 119 -6.88 -6.25 -0.70
N TYR A 120 -6.18 -7.39 -0.60
CA TYR A 120 -6.05 -8.31 -1.72
C TYR A 120 -7.34 -9.08 -1.99
N LEU A 121 -7.65 -9.28 -3.26
CA LEU A 121 -8.82 -10.04 -3.71
C LEU A 121 -8.46 -11.52 -3.87
N ARG A 122 -9.21 -12.40 -3.21
CA ARG A 122 -9.06 -13.85 -3.40
C ARG A 122 -9.69 -14.28 -4.71
N VAL A 123 -8.91 -14.96 -5.54
CA VAL A 123 -9.33 -15.47 -6.85
C VAL A 123 -8.91 -16.94 -7.01
N PRO A 124 -9.48 -17.70 -7.97
CA PRO A 124 -9.04 -19.07 -8.25
C PRO A 124 -7.62 -19.15 -8.84
N SER A 125 -7.22 -18.15 -9.62
CA SER A 125 -5.88 -18.01 -10.21
C SER A 125 -5.56 -16.55 -10.43
N VAL A 126 -4.36 -16.11 -10.01
CA VAL A 126 -3.96 -14.71 -10.13
C VAL A 126 -3.67 -14.34 -11.58
N SER A 127 -4.16 -13.19 -12.01
CA SER A 127 -3.97 -12.59 -13.33
C SER A 127 -3.71 -11.08 -13.27
N LEU A 128 -4.23 -10.41 -12.26
CA LEU A 128 -4.11 -8.95 -12.10
C LEU A 128 -3.40 -8.58 -10.77
N PRO A 129 -2.69 -7.45 -10.75
CA PRO A 129 -2.15 -6.91 -9.51
C PRO A 129 -3.23 -6.70 -8.44
N GLY A 130 -2.93 -7.08 -7.20
CA GLY A 130 -3.87 -7.01 -6.08
C GLY A 130 -4.65 -8.31 -5.85
N GLU A 131 -4.38 -9.36 -6.62
CA GLU A 131 -5.00 -10.67 -6.47
C GLU A 131 -4.11 -11.65 -5.70
N PHE A 132 -4.76 -12.59 -4.99
CA PHE A 132 -4.10 -13.78 -4.44
C PHE A 132 -4.95 -15.04 -4.64
N ALA A 133 -4.29 -16.19 -4.71
CA ALA A 133 -4.92 -17.50 -4.82
C ALA A 133 -4.27 -18.49 -3.86
N VAL A 134 -5.08 -19.32 -3.19
CA VAL A 134 -4.61 -20.42 -2.34
C VAL A 134 -5.11 -21.73 -2.91
N ARG A 135 -4.20 -22.66 -3.17
CA ARG A 135 -4.46 -23.98 -3.73
C ARG A 135 -3.62 -25.03 -3.00
N GLY A 136 -4.22 -25.71 -2.02
CA GLY A 136 -3.49 -26.64 -1.14
C GLY A 136 -2.37 -25.91 -0.41
N GLU A 137 -1.15 -26.37 -0.58
CA GLU A 137 0.07 -25.82 0.03
C GLU A 137 0.74 -24.74 -0.85
N VAL A 138 0.01 -24.12 -1.76
CA VAL A 138 0.52 -23.08 -2.66
C VAL A 138 -0.28 -21.80 -2.51
N LEU A 139 0.43 -20.70 -2.26
CA LEU A 139 -0.11 -19.34 -2.24
C LEU A 139 0.52 -18.54 -3.37
N ASP A 140 -0.30 -18.04 -4.27
CA ASP A 140 0.07 -17.10 -5.32
C ASP A 140 -0.36 -15.69 -4.92
N ILE A 141 0.51 -14.69 -5.09
CA ILE A 141 0.22 -13.28 -4.81
C ILE A 141 0.76 -12.43 -5.96
N TYR A 142 -0.08 -11.56 -6.52
CA TYR A 142 0.37 -10.57 -7.50
C TYR A 142 0.33 -9.17 -6.88
N MET A 143 1.49 -8.66 -6.48
CA MET A 143 1.61 -7.35 -5.85
C MET A 143 1.64 -6.24 -6.90
N PRO A 144 0.97 -5.11 -6.66
CA PRO A 144 1.06 -3.94 -7.53
C PRO A 144 2.49 -3.38 -7.63
N GLY A 145 2.83 -2.86 -8.80
CA GLY A 145 4.14 -2.30 -9.07
C GLY A 145 5.20 -3.32 -9.49
N TYR A 146 4.85 -4.61 -9.57
CA TYR A 146 5.72 -5.66 -10.09
C TYR A 146 5.19 -6.20 -11.41
N GLU A 147 6.09 -6.60 -12.32
CA GLU A 147 5.76 -7.26 -13.59
C GLU A 147 5.59 -8.78 -13.45
N TYR A 148 5.68 -9.31 -12.22
CA TYR A 148 5.61 -10.73 -11.91
C TYR A 148 4.77 -10.97 -10.67
N ALA A 149 4.16 -12.13 -10.60
CA ALA A 149 3.55 -12.62 -9.38
C ALA A 149 4.53 -13.49 -8.59
N VAL A 150 4.23 -13.75 -7.34
CA VAL A 150 5.04 -14.58 -6.44
C VAL A 150 4.25 -15.81 -6.05
N ARG A 151 4.89 -16.98 -6.16
CA ARG A 151 4.36 -18.27 -5.73
C ARG A 151 5.15 -18.77 -4.53
N ILE A 152 4.44 -19.06 -3.45
CA ILE A 152 4.97 -19.52 -2.18
C ILE A 152 4.50 -20.95 -1.98
N HIS A 153 5.44 -21.86 -1.79
CA HIS A 153 5.17 -23.25 -1.46
C HIS A 153 5.39 -23.46 0.03
N PHE A 154 4.43 -24.12 0.66
CA PHE A 154 4.51 -24.51 2.06
C PHE A 154 4.79 -26.01 2.16
N ASP A 155 5.50 -26.41 3.20
CA ASP A 155 5.53 -27.76 3.74
C ASP A 155 4.82 -27.68 5.09
N CYS A 156 3.58 -28.14 5.16
CA CYS A 156 2.66 -27.86 6.24
C CYS A 156 2.50 -26.34 6.47
N ASP A 157 2.98 -25.84 7.60
CA ASP A 157 2.91 -24.41 7.95
C ASP A 157 4.23 -23.67 7.68
N ARG A 158 5.23 -24.31 7.07
CA ARG A 158 6.54 -23.73 6.84
C ARG A 158 6.74 -23.32 5.39
N ILE A 159 7.21 -22.10 5.18
CA ILE A 159 7.57 -21.61 3.83
C ILE A 159 8.84 -22.36 3.36
N GLU A 160 8.67 -23.25 2.38
CA GLU A 160 9.76 -24.04 1.80
C GLU A 160 10.45 -23.31 0.66
N ARG A 161 9.64 -22.66 -0.20
CA ARG A 161 10.14 -22.05 -1.43
C ARG A 161 9.31 -20.84 -1.85
N ILE A 162 10.00 -19.82 -2.35
CA ILE A 162 9.41 -18.61 -2.94
C ILE A 162 9.96 -18.45 -4.35
N ILE A 163 9.10 -18.32 -5.36
CA ILE A 163 9.49 -18.12 -6.75
C ILE A 163 8.70 -16.99 -7.40
N ARG A 164 9.35 -16.25 -8.28
CA ARG A 164 8.68 -15.35 -9.22
C ARG A 164 8.08 -16.17 -10.35
N PHE A 165 6.90 -15.80 -10.80
CA PHE A 165 6.30 -16.40 -11.98
C PHE A 165 5.57 -15.35 -12.82
N ASP A 166 5.42 -15.64 -14.09
CA ASP A 166 4.66 -14.83 -15.02
C ASP A 166 3.17 -15.16 -14.88
N PRO A 167 2.32 -14.18 -14.53
CA PRO A 167 0.89 -14.44 -14.29
C PRO A 167 0.12 -14.87 -15.55
N GLU A 168 0.57 -14.48 -16.75
CA GLU A 168 -0.08 -14.87 -18.02
C GLU A 168 0.28 -16.30 -18.41
N THR A 169 1.57 -16.63 -18.42
CA THR A 169 2.04 -17.95 -18.84
C THR A 169 2.11 -18.97 -17.72
N GLN A 170 1.97 -18.55 -16.48
CA GLN A 170 2.12 -19.35 -15.25
C GLN A 170 3.52 -19.99 -15.13
N THR A 171 4.49 -19.52 -15.89
CA THR A 171 5.86 -20.05 -15.91
C THR A 171 6.69 -19.46 -14.79
N GLY A 172 7.28 -20.34 -13.99
CA GLY A 172 8.21 -19.95 -12.92
C GLY A 172 9.50 -19.37 -13.49
N ARG A 173 10.03 -18.34 -12.83
CA ARG A 173 11.29 -17.66 -13.14
C ARG A 173 12.28 -17.83 -11.99
N ASP A 174 12.70 -16.76 -11.38
CA ASP A 174 13.74 -16.72 -10.36
C ASP A 174 13.24 -17.18 -8.99
N LYS A 175 14.15 -17.72 -8.18
CA LYS A 175 13.92 -18.02 -6.76
C LYS A 175 14.19 -16.77 -5.91
N LEU A 176 13.34 -16.55 -4.91
CA LEU A 176 13.49 -15.51 -3.90
C LEU A 176 13.77 -16.15 -2.54
N THR A 177 14.52 -15.46 -1.69
CA THR A 177 14.70 -15.87 -0.28
C THR A 177 13.62 -15.29 0.63
N GLN A 178 13.08 -14.15 0.24
CA GLN A 178 12.01 -13.45 0.98
C GLN A 178 11.21 -12.55 0.05
N VAL A 179 10.02 -12.16 0.47
CA VAL A 179 9.17 -11.16 -0.16
C VAL A 179 8.44 -10.36 0.92
N HIS A 180 8.29 -9.06 0.70
CA HIS A 180 7.49 -8.18 1.56
C HIS A 180 6.17 -7.90 0.87
N VAL A 181 5.08 -8.43 1.42
CA VAL A 181 3.74 -8.17 0.89
C VAL A 181 3.25 -6.86 1.49
N ARG A 182 3.08 -5.86 0.64
CA ARG A 182 2.68 -4.50 1.01
C ARG A 182 1.16 -4.38 1.02
N PRO A 183 0.58 -3.55 1.91
CA PRO A 183 -0.86 -3.31 1.93
C PRO A 183 -1.32 -2.60 0.65
N LEU A 184 -2.54 -2.89 0.23
CA LEU A 184 -3.22 -2.21 -0.88
C LEU A 184 -4.11 -1.05 -0.41
N LYS A 185 -4.19 -0.84 0.91
CA LYS A 185 -4.94 0.22 1.57
C LYS A 185 -4.00 1.06 2.42
N GLU A 186 -4.20 2.37 2.43
CA GLU A 186 -3.47 3.26 3.34
C GLU A 186 -3.93 3.08 4.78
N LEU A 187 -5.17 2.66 4.98
CA LEU A 187 -5.77 2.40 6.27
C LEU A 187 -6.60 1.12 6.24
N VAL A 188 -6.42 0.28 7.24
CA VAL A 188 -7.30 -0.86 7.55
C VAL A 188 -8.19 -0.46 8.73
N TRP A 189 -9.51 -0.48 8.53
CA TRP A 189 -10.49 -0.17 9.55
C TRP A 189 -10.66 -1.35 10.50
N ASP A 190 -9.85 -1.39 11.55
CA ASP A 190 -10.01 -2.28 12.68
C ASP A 190 -10.78 -1.60 13.82
N LYS A 191 -11.11 -2.35 14.86
CA LYS A 191 -11.83 -1.81 16.04
C LYS A 191 -11.10 -0.64 16.70
N THR A 192 -9.77 -0.65 16.68
CA THR A 192 -8.95 0.42 17.24
C THR A 192 -9.10 1.70 16.43
N ARG A 193 -9.05 1.60 15.10
CA ARG A 193 -9.18 2.76 14.21
C ARG A 193 -10.59 3.34 14.23
N ILE A 194 -11.60 2.47 14.31
CA ILE A 194 -13.00 2.90 14.44
C ILE A 194 -13.22 3.62 15.79
N TYR A 195 -12.69 3.08 16.88
CA TYR A 195 -12.73 3.74 18.18
C TYR A 195 -12.05 5.11 18.19
N GLN A 196 -10.89 5.22 17.57
CA GLN A 196 -10.16 6.48 17.41
C GLN A 196 -10.98 7.50 16.59
N LEU A 197 -11.57 7.06 15.47
CA LEU A 197 -12.44 7.87 14.64
C LEU A 197 -13.62 8.44 15.47
N GLN A 198 -14.26 7.61 16.30
CA GLN A 198 -15.35 8.05 17.16
C GLN A 198 -14.90 9.05 18.23
N ASN A 199 -13.73 8.84 18.83
CA ASN A 199 -13.19 9.74 19.85
C ASN A 199 -12.73 11.08 19.27
N ASN A 200 -12.10 11.07 18.09
CA ASN A 200 -11.62 12.30 17.44
C ASN A 200 -12.72 13.07 16.70
N ALA A 201 -13.91 12.45 16.52
CA ALA A 201 -15.04 13.12 15.93
C ALA A 201 -15.56 14.24 16.85
N THR A 202 -15.96 15.38 16.27
CA THR A 202 -16.60 16.46 17.00
C THR A 202 -18.00 16.08 17.50
N ASP A 203 -18.53 16.78 18.49
CA ASP A 203 -19.90 16.55 18.99
C ASP A 203 -20.94 16.73 17.88
N PHE A 204 -20.69 17.66 16.95
CA PHE A 204 -21.55 17.86 15.79
C PHE A 204 -21.58 16.61 14.89
N MET A 205 -20.44 16.01 14.61
CA MET A 205 -20.34 14.78 13.79
C MET A 205 -21.00 13.60 14.51
N ARG A 206 -20.72 13.40 15.81
CA ARG A 206 -21.29 12.30 16.61
C ARG A 206 -22.81 12.32 16.67
N ASN A 207 -23.41 13.50 16.57
CA ASN A 207 -24.86 13.68 16.58
C ASN A 207 -25.50 13.55 15.18
N ASP A 208 -24.72 13.54 14.10
CA ASP A 208 -25.24 13.33 12.74
C ASP A 208 -25.60 11.84 12.52
N PRO A 209 -26.84 11.51 12.13
CA PRO A 209 -27.22 10.13 11.82
C PRO A 209 -26.34 9.46 10.76
N ARG A 210 -25.84 10.23 9.77
CA ARG A 210 -24.95 9.73 8.71
C ARG A 210 -23.59 9.28 9.27
N PHE A 211 -23.09 9.91 10.32
CA PHE A 211 -21.85 9.47 10.96
C PHE A 211 -22.01 8.09 11.62
N LYS A 212 -23.18 7.83 12.24
CA LYS A 212 -23.49 6.51 12.81
C LYS A 212 -23.55 5.43 11.74
N GLU A 213 -24.19 5.72 10.61
CA GLU A 213 -24.23 4.81 9.46
C GLU A 213 -22.83 4.50 8.93
N ILE A 214 -21.94 5.52 8.84
CA ILE A 214 -20.55 5.34 8.44
C ILE A 214 -19.81 4.40 9.40
N ILE A 215 -19.96 4.58 10.71
CA ILE A 215 -19.36 3.70 11.72
C ILE A 215 -19.83 2.26 11.55
N GLU A 216 -21.14 2.04 11.34
CA GLU A 216 -21.70 0.71 11.11
C GLU A 216 -21.17 0.04 9.84
N ILE A 217 -20.98 0.81 8.75
CA ILE A 217 -20.40 0.31 7.50
C ILE A 217 -18.95 -0.09 7.73
N LEU A 218 -18.14 0.76 8.38
CA LEU A 218 -16.73 0.49 8.65
C LEU A 218 -16.54 -0.71 9.59
N ASP A 219 -17.38 -0.84 10.62
CA ASP A 219 -17.34 -1.96 11.58
C ASP A 219 -17.78 -3.29 10.94
N SER A 220 -18.58 -3.25 9.89
CA SER A 220 -19.00 -4.42 9.14
C SER A 220 -17.95 -4.92 8.12
N GLU A 221 -16.74 -4.39 8.15
CA GLU A 221 -15.63 -4.68 7.21
C GLU A 221 -15.98 -4.43 5.73
N LYS A 222 -17.07 -3.72 5.48
CA LYS A 222 -17.45 -3.33 4.12
C LYS A 222 -16.61 -2.13 3.68
N GLN A 223 -16.22 -2.16 2.44
CA GLN A 223 -15.58 -1.01 1.82
C GLN A 223 -16.60 0.11 1.62
N MET A 224 -16.20 1.33 1.94
CA MET A 224 -17.02 2.52 1.81
C MET A 224 -16.39 3.51 0.85
N GLN A 225 -17.16 3.98 -0.12
CA GLN A 225 -16.72 5.05 -1.01
C GLN A 225 -16.55 6.35 -0.20
N GLY A 226 -15.38 7.00 -0.32
CA GLY A 226 -15.04 8.21 0.44
C GLY A 226 -14.46 7.93 1.83
N GLU A 227 -14.08 6.69 2.12
CA GLU A 227 -13.46 6.34 3.41
C GLU A 227 -12.17 7.12 3.69
N GLU A 228 -11.48 7.57 2.63
CA GLU A 228 -10.26 8.38 2.71
C GLU A 228 -10.46 9.73 3.40
N LEU A 229 -11.67 10.26 3.39
CA LEU A 229 -12.03 11.52 4.06
C LEU A 229 -11.96 11.39 5.59
N TRP A 230 -12.04 10.15 6.10
CA TRP A 230 -12.06 9.84 7.53
C TRP A 230 -10.69 9.44 8.08
N PHE A 231 -9.70 9.17 7.20
CA PHE A 231 -8.33 8.78 7.61
C PHE A 231 -7.72 9.73 8.64
N PRO A 232 -7.86 11.07 8.53
CA PRO A 232 -7.29 11.98 9.52
C PRO A 232 -7.80 11.79 10.93
N LEU A 233 -9.02 11.31 11.11
CA LEU A 233 -9.63 11.07 12.41
C LEU A 233 -9.32 9.68 12.99
N ALA A 234 -8.72 8.80 12.21
CA ALA A 234 -8.34 7.45 12.65
C ALA A 234 -7.08 7.42 13.51
N PHE A 235 -6.38 8.55 13.68
CA PHE A 235 -5.14 8.68 14.44
C PHE A 235 -5.15 9.91 15.35
N ASP A 236 -4.43 9.85 16.48
CA ASP A 236 -4.31 10.97 17.42
C ASP A 236 -3.43 12.09 16.91
N LYS A 237 -2.50 11.75 16.01
CA LYS A 237 -1.56 12.69 15.39
C LYS A 237 -1.54 12.50 13.89
N MET A 238 -1.60 13.62 13.19
CA MET A 238 -1.41 13.67 11.75
C MET A 238 0.07 13.62 11.39
N TYR A 239 0.39 12.89 10.33
CA TYR A 239 1.73 12.77 9.75
C TYR A 239 1.70 13.25 8.30
N ASN A 240 2.86 13.56 7.76
CA ASN A 240 3.06 13.87 6.35
C ASN A 240 4.26 13.11 5.80
N LEU A 241 4.53 13.22 4.50
CA LEU A 241 5.60 12.45 3.87
C LEU A 241 7.03 12.83 4.34
N VAL A 242 7.21 13.94 5.03
CA VAL A 242 8.51 14.33 5.61
C VAL A 242 8.80 13.53 6.89
N ASP A 243 7.76 12.97 7.51
CA ASP A 243 7.89 12.16 8.72
C ASP A 243 8.36 10.71 8.41
N TYR A 244 8.38 10.32 7.11
CA TYR A 244 8.82 9.01 6.62
C TYR A 244 10.30 8.98 6.31
#